data_7ef3be9bf20b76e0c17f723a5fd9e2cf
#
_entry.id   7ef3be9bf20b76e0c17f723a5fd9e2cf
#
_cell.length_a   1.000
_cell.length_b   1.000
_cell.length_c   1.000
_cell.angle_alpha   90.00
_cell.angle_beta   90.00
_cell.angle_gamma   90.00
#
_symmetry.space_group_name_H-M   'P 1'
#
loop_
_entity.id
_entity.type
_entity.pdbx_description
1 polymer ?
#
loop_
_entity_poly.entity_id
_entity_poly.type
_entity_poly.pdbx_seq_one_letter_code
_entity_poly.pdbx_strand_id
1 'polypeptide(L)'
;MVKIAISGPMCSGKSTIAKYICEVNPDYKIYSFGQKIKDLAKELFDMKEIKNRTLLIQIANSLKSIDENVWINYILKKCKNKENCIIDDLRFENELTELINDSWYFIVLQVPKEERINRIKNLYPENYQDHIKNMNDISEKGLTNFPPEKTLYINWNTDKENIYTLINNFIS
;
A
#
# COMPACT_ATOMS: atom_id res chain seq x y z
N MET A 1 16.68 12.95 -2.44
CA MET A 1 15.80 12.33 -1.43
C MET A 1 14.39 12.32 -1.96
N VAL A 2 13.71 11.20 -1.88
CA VAL A 2 12.52 10.97 -2.68
C VAL A 2 11.39 10.44 -1.80
N LYS A 3 10.20 11.00 -1.91
CA LYS A 3 8.99 10.45 -1.31
C LYS A 3 8.43 9.36 -2.24
N ILE A 4 8.15 8.17 -1.73
CA ILE A 4 7.76 7.01 -2.53
C ILE A 4 6.40 6.48 -2.10
N ALA A 5 5.49 6.28 -3.03
CA ALA A 5 4.23 5.59 -2.80
C ALA A 5 4.18 4.26 -3.57
N ILE A 6 3.83 3.18 -2.89
CA ILE A 6 3.77 1.84 -3.45
C ILE A 6 2.31 1.44 -3.64
N SER A 7 1.93 1.14 -4.86
CA SER A 7 0.59 0.68 -5.24
C SER A 7 0.63 -0.76 -5.74
N GLY A 8 -0.50 -1.40 -5.67
CA GLY A 8 -0.71 -2.77 -6.12
C GLY A 8 -1.79 -3.47 -5.28
N PRO A 9 -2.37 -4.54 -5.78
CA PRO A 9 -3.45 -5.23 -5.11
C PRO A 9 -2.99 -5.95 -3.82
N MET A 10 -3.94 -6.50 -3.07
CA MET A 10 -3.66 -7.30 -1.88
C MET A 10 -2.70 -8.45 -2.21
N CYS A 11 -1.74 -8.72 -1.31
CA CYS A 11 -0.71 -9.76 -1.44
C CYS A 11 0.21 -9.61 -2.66
N SER A 12 0.37 -8.39 -3.20
CA SER A 12 1.31 -8.12 -4.30
C SER A 12 2.77 -7.99 -3.84
N GLY A 13 3.06 -7.80 -2.55
CA GLY A 13 4.42 -7.65 -2.03
C GLY A 13 4.81 -6.20 -1.66
N LYS A 14 3.86 -5.26 -1.61
CA LYS A 14 4.12 -3.85 -1.27
C LYS A 14 4.97 -3.65 -0.01
N SER A 15 4.56 -4.29 1.09
CA SER A 15 5.28 -4.16 2.37
C SER A 15 6.68 -4.81 2.33
N THR A 16 6.90 -5.80 1.47
CA THR A 16 8.24 -6.39 1.25
C THR A 16 9.16 -5.39 0.57
N ILE A 17 8.66 -4.70 -0.48
CA ILE A 17 9.41 -3.65 -1.17
C ILE A 17 9.70 -2.47 -0.23
N ALA A 18 8.70 -2.02 0.53
CA ALA A 18 8.88 -0.93 1.49
C ALA A 18 9.96 -1.24 2.54
N LYS A 19 9.94 -2.45 3.09
CA LYS A 19 10.98 -2.92 4.04
C LYS A 19 12.37 -2.95 3.40
N TYR A 20 12.48 -3.49 2.17
CA TYR A 20 13.75 -3.52 1.46
C TYR A 20 14.34 -2.11 1.28
N ILE A 21 13.52 -1.13 0.88
CA ILE A 21 14.00 0.26 0.72
C ILE A 21 14.52 0.81 2.06
N CYS A 22 13.85 0.53 3.18
CA CYS A 22 14.32 0.95 4.49
C CYS A 22 15.59 0.21 4.95
N GLU A 23 15.79 -1.05 4.55
CA GLU A 23 16.99 -1.83 4.86
C GLU A 23 18.24 -1.24 4.17
N VAL A 24 18.11 -0.85 2.89
CA VAL A 24 19.21 -0.27 2.13
C VAL A 24 19.39 1.23 2.35
N ASN A 25 18.35 1.92 2.81
CA ASN A 25 18.33 3.35 3.10
C ASN A 25 17.62 3.62 4.45
N PRO A 26 18.31 3.53 5.58
CA PRO A 26 17.72 3.60 6.92
C PRO A 26 17.01 4.92 7.28
N ASP A 27 17.22 5.98 6.51
CA ASP A 27 16.56 7.26 6.69
C ASP A 27 15.08 7.24 6.25
N TYR A 28 14.68 6.27 5.42
CA TYR A 28 13.29 6.12 5.02
C TYR A 28 12.41 5.61 6.16
N LYS A 29 11.18 6.14 6.23
CA LYS A 29 10.14 5.71 7.18
C LYS A 29 8.87 5.32 6.45
N ILE A 30 8.33 4.15 6.81
CA ILE A 30 7.09 3.65 6.24
C ILE A 30 5.89 4.26 6.96
N TYR A 31 4.94 4.77 6.19
CA TYR A 31 3.63 5.24 6.61
C TYR A 31 2.56 4.43 5.88
N SER A 32 1.44 4.15 6.54
CA SER A 32 0.39 3.32 5.99
C SER A 32 -0.98 3.84 6.43
N PHE A 33 -1.89 4.01 5.48
CA PHE A 33 -3.29 4.29 5.79
C PHE A 33 -3.89 3.16 6.63
N GLY A 34 -3.61 1.92 6.23
CA GLY A 34 -4.09 0.71 6.88
C GLY A 34 -3.58 0.53 8.31
N GLN A 35 -2.46 1.14 8.70
CA GLN A 35 -2.00 1.03 10.09
C GLN A 35 -2.95 1.76 11.04
N LYS A 36 -3.34 3.00 10.72
CA LYS A 36 -4.29 3.74 11.58
C LYS A 36 -5.66 3.07 11.62
N ILE A 37 -6.11 2.47 10.50
CA ILE A 37 -7.35 1.69 10.46
C ILE A 37 -7.26 0.47 11.40
N LYS A 38 -6.13 -0.25 11.42
CA LYS A 38 -5.90 -1.38 12.34
C LYS A 38 -5.86 -0.93 13.79
N ASP A 39 -5.23 0.21 14.07
CA ASP A 39 -5.19 0.75 15.43
C ASP A 39 -6.61 1.03 15.93
N LEU A 40 -7.45 1.67 15.11
CA LEU A 40 -8.87 1.89 15.43
C LEU A 40 -9.66 0.57 15.59
N ALA A 41 -9.40 -0.42 14.72
CA ALA A 41 -10.05 -1.72 14.84
C ALA A 41 -9.68 -2.46 16.12
N LYS A 42 -8.42 -2.37 16.56
CA LYS A 42 -7.96 -2.93 17.83
C LYS A 42 -8.56 -2.18 19.04
N GLU A 43 -8.52 -0.85 18.99
CA GLU A 43 -8.93 0.01 20.10
C GLU A 43 -10.44 0.00 20.32
N LEU A 44 -11.25 0.07 19.25
CA LEU A 44 -12.70 0.25 19.33
C LEU A 44 -13.51 -1.05 19.18
N PHE A 45 -12.93 -2.09 18.55
CA PHE A 45 -13.64 -3.32 18.19
C PHE A 45 -12.92 -4.59 18.66
N ASP A 46 -11.91 -4.46 19.53
CA ASP A 46 -11.16 -5.59 20.09
C ASP A 46 -10.60 -6.55 19.02
N MET A 47 -10.25 -6.04 17.81
CA MET A 47 -9.68 -6.87 16.74
C MET A 47 -8.38 -7.53 17.23
N LYS A 48 -8.36 -8.87 17.22
CA LYS A 48 -7.20 -9.67 17.61
C LYS A 48 -6.08 -9.61 16.53
N GLU A 49 -5.04 -10.39 16.71
CA GLU A 49 -3.92 -10.46 15.75
C GLU A 49 -4.33 -10.97 14.37
N ILE A 50 -5.35 -11.85 14.31
CA ILE A 50 -5.93 -12.31 13.04
C ILE A 50 -6.71 -11.17 12.39
N LYS A 51 -6.29 -10.80 11.19
CA LYS A 51 -6.82 -9.68 10.42
C LYS A 51 -8.27 -9.93 10.00
N ASN A 52 -9.21 -9.18 10.51
CA ASN A 52 -10.58 -9.12 10.02
C ASN A 52 -10.65 -8.10 8.87
N ARG A 53 -10.54 -8.57 7.62
CA ARG A 53 -10.51 -7.73 6.43
C ARG A 53 -11.79 -6.94 6.24
N THR A 54 -12.94 -7.56 6.46
CA THR A 54 -14.26 -6.93 6.35
C THR A 54 -14.39 -5.75 7.31
N LEU A 55 -14.01 -5.93 8.58
CA LEU A 55 -14.04 -4.85 9.58
C LEU A 55 -13.15 -3.67 9.18
N LEU A 56 -11.92 -3.94 8.70
CA LEU A 56 -11.00 -2.88 8.27
C LEU A 56 -11.57 -2.06 7.11
N ILE A 57 -12.21 -2.70 6.13
CA ILE A 57 -12.86 -2.02 5.00
C ILE A 57 -14.05 -1.17 5.50
N GLN A 58 -14.85 -1.69 6.41
CA GLN A 58 -15.99 -0.95 6.98
C GLN A 58 -15.54 0.31 7.72
N ILE A 59 -14.51 0.23 8.57
CA ILE A 59 -13.94 1.39 9.27
C ILE A 59 -13.42 2.41 8.25
N ALA A 60 -12.65 1.96 7.27
CA ALA A 60 -12.09 2.83 6.24
C ALA A 60 -13.18 3.60 5.48
N ASN A 61 -14.23 2.91 5.04
CA ASN A 61 -15.33 3.51 4.27
C ASN A 61 -16.23 4.42 5.14
N SER A 62 -16.48 4.06 6.40
CA SER A 62 -17.26 4.90 7.31
C SER A 62 -16.60 6.25 7.57
N LEU A 63 -15.29 6.30 7.73
CA LEU A 63 -14.58 7.56 7.91
C LEU A 63 -14.47 8.36 6.61
N LYS A 64 -14.34 7.68 5.45
CA LYS A 64 -14.40 8.33 4.12
C LYS A 64 -15.78 8.94 3.82
N SER A 65 -16.86 8.42 4.37
CA SER A 65 -18.20 9.05 4.22
C SER A 65 -18.33 10.38 4.95
N ILE A 66 -17.48 10.65 5.94
CA ILE A 66 -17.41 11.94 6.66
C ILE A 66 -16.50 12.91 5.91
N ASP A 67 -15.31 12.45 5.52
CA ASP A 67 -14.32 13.19 4.73
C ASP A 67 -13.64 12.23 3.76
N GLU A 68 -13.88 12.38 2.44
CA GLU A 68 -13.31 11.53 1.41
C GLU A 68 -11.77 11.51 1.45
N ASN A 69 -11.15 12.61 1.87
CA ASN A 69 -9.71 12.79 1.94
C ASN A 69 -9.11 12.51 3.32
N VAL A 70 -9.89 11.96 4.28
CA VAL A 70 -9.44 11.75 5.68
C VAL A 70 -8.10 11.00 5.76
N TRP A 71 -7.91 9.96 4.97
CA TRP A 71 -6.69 9.14 5.03
C TRP A 71 -5.49 9.82 4.39
N ILE A 72 -5.66 10.44 3.21
CA ILE A 72 -4.57 11.17 2.57
C ILE A 72 -4.17 12.38 3.39
N ASN A 73 -5.10 13.16 3.92
CA ASN A 73 -4.83 14.29 4.79
C ASN A 73 -4.05 13.87 6.05
N TYR A 74 -4.42 12.71 6.64
CA TYR A 74 -3.70 12.15 7.79
C TYR A 74 -2.23 11.82 7.43
N ILE A 75 -1.99 11.16 6.29
CA ILE A 75 -0.64 10.78 5.88
C ILE A 75 0.20 12.00 5.47
N LEU A 76 -0.34 12.92 4.67
CA LEU A 76 0.39 14.13 4.28
C LEU A 76 0.80 14.94 5.51
N LYS A 77 -0.07 15.04 6.53
CA LYS A 77 0.27 15.66 7.80
C LYS A 77 1.44 14.96 8.52
N LYS A 78 1.51 13.61 8.46
CA LYS A 78 2.59 12.82 9.05
C LYS A 78 3.91 12.96 8.29
N CYS A 79 3.85 13.12 6.97
CA CYS A 79 5.01 13.29 6.08
C CYS A 79 5.46 14.75 5.92
N LYS A 80 4.70 15.70 6.47
CA LYS A 80 5.03 17.12 6.37
C LYS A 80 6.45 17.39 6.90
N ASN A 81 7.26 18.09 6.11
CA ASN A 81 8.67 18.42 6.41
C ASN A 81 9.58 17.19 6.57
N LYS A 82 9.20 16.03 6.02
CA LYS A 82 10.02 14.82 5.97
C LYS A 82 10.31 14.47 4.52
N GLU A 83 11.57 14.19 4.22
CA GLU A 83 12.02 13.97 2.84
C GLU A 83 12.00 12.50 2.44
N ASN A 84 12.17 11.58 3.39
CA ASN A 84 12.30 10.15 3.13
C ASN A 84 11.08 9.39 3.67
N CYS A 85 9.95 9.54 2.98
CA CYS A 85 8.69 8.86 3.33
C CYS A 85 8.36 7.76 2.31
N ILE A 86 7.89 6.62 2.80
CA ILE A 86 7.29 5.56 2.00
C ILE A 86 5.83 5.40 2.42
N ILE A 87 4.91 5.40 1.46
CA ILE A 87 3.52 4.93 1.64
C ILE A 87 3.42 3.55 1.00
N ASP A 88 3.08 2.52 1.76
CA ASP A 88 3.09 1.12 1.28
C ASP A 88 1.71 0.57 0.93
N ASP A 89 0.67 1.41 0.89
CA ASP A 89 -0.70 0.97 0.66
C ASP A 89 -1.59 1.96 -0.12
N LEU A 90 -1.01 2.66 -1.10
CA LEU A 90 -1.75 3.53 -2.03
C LEU A 90 -2.81 2.75 -2.82
N ARG A 91 -4.10 3.21 -2.79
CA ARG A 91 -5.24 2.45 -3.33
C ARG A 91 -6.29 3.26 -4.08
N PHE A 92 -6.42 4.56 -3.86
CA PHE A 92 -7.52 5.38 -4.38
C PHE A 92 -7.02 6.53 -5.25
N GLU A 93 -7.83 6.90 -6.28
CA GLU A 93 -7.48 7.95 -7.23
C GLU A 93 -7.31 9.33 -6.57
N ASN A 94 -8.11 9.65 -5.55
CA ASN A 94 -7.95 10.90 -4.81
C ASN A 94 -6.60 10.93 -4.05
N GLU A 95 -6.18 9.80 -3.47
CA GLU A 95 -4.88 9.67 -2.82
C GLU A 95 -3.75 9.85 -3.84
N LEU A 96 -3.85 9.19 -5.01
CA LEU A 96 -2.88 9.31 -6.09
C LEU A 96 -2.76 10.77 -6.57
N THR A 97 -3.88 11.45 -6.80
CA THR A 97 -3.90 12.86 -7.25
C THR A 97 -3.16 13.77 -6.28
N GLU A 98 -3.42 13.66 -4.98
CA GLU A 98 -2.75 14.47 -3.96
C GLU A 98 -1.24 14.17 -3.88
N LEU A 99 -0.85 12.90 -4.03
CA LEU A 99 0.56 12.52 -4.05
C LEU A 99 1.29 13.00 -5.31
N ILE A 100 0.63 13.01 -6.47
CA ILE A 100 1.18 13.61 -7.70
C ILE A 100 1.43 15.11 -7.49
N ASN A 101 0.46 15.84 -6.91
CA ASN A 101 0.57 17.26 -6.61
C ASN A 101 1.72 17.56 -5.62
N ASP A 102 2.00 16.66 -4.67
CA ASP A 102 3.12 16.75 -3.71
C ASP A 102 4.42 16.11 -4.24
N SER A 103 4.50 15.85 -5.54
CA SER A 103 5.71 15.38 -6.26
C SER A 103 6.28 14.04 -5.79
N TRP A 104 5.47 13.09 -5.41
CA TRP A 104 5.87 11.73 -5.05
C TRP A 104 6.30 10.92 -6.28
N TYR A 105 7.10 9.88 -6.03
CA TYR A 105 7.45 8.81 -6.97
C TYR A 105 6.61 7.56 -6.66
N PHE A 106 6.40 6.71 -7.66
CA PHE A 106 5.47 5.59 -7.55
C PHE A 106 6.14 4.27 -7.93
N ILE A 107 5.90 3.23 -7.14
CA ILE A 107 6.23 1.85 -7.50
C ILE A 107 4.92 1.08 -7.60
N VAL A 108 4.65 0.49 -8.77
CA VAL A 108 3.40 -0.21 -9.06
C VAL A 108 3.67 -1.70 -9.26
N LEU A 109 3.09 -2.53 -8.38
CA LEU A 109 3.25 -3.97 -8.42
C LEU A 109 2.11 -4.62 -9.20
N GLN A 110 2.44 -5.35 -10.26
CA GLN A 110 1.51 -6.03 -11.14
C GLN A 110 1.54 -7.54 -10.85
N VAL A 111 0.50 -8.07 -10.21
CA VAL A 111 0.39 -9.49 -9.81
C VAL A 111 -0.95 -10.06 -10.24
N PRO A 112 -0.98 -11.16 -11.03
CA PRO A 112 -2.21 -11.81 -11.46
C PRO A 112 -3.07 -12.29 -10.29
N LYS A 113 -4.38 -12.39 -10.53
CA LYS A 113 -5.35 -12.77 -9.50
C LYS A 113 -5.07 -14.16 -8.93
N GLU A 114 -4.73 -15.13 -9.78
CA GLU A 114 -4.43 -16.52 -9.40
C GLU A 114 -3.24 -16.58 -8.45
N GLU A 115 -2.17 -15.85 -8.76
CA GLU A 115 -0.98 -15.79 -7.92
C GLU A 115 -1.30 -15.15 -6.56
N ARG A 116 -2.12 -14.11 -6.54
CA ARG A 116 -2.56 -13.48 -5.28
C ARG A 116 -3.38 -14.42 -4.42
N ILE A 117 -4.27 -15.22 -5.02
CA ILE A 117 -5.05 -16.24 -4.29
C ILE A 117 -4.13 -17.26 -3.63
N ASN A 118 -3.11 -17.74 -4.36
CA ASN A 118 -2.13 -18.67 -3.80
C ASN A 118 -1.37 -18.05 -2.62
N ARG A 119 -0.91 -16.81 -2.75
CA ARG A 119 -0.24 -16.08 -1.65
C ARG A 119 -1.15 -15.87 -0.47
N ILE A 120 -2.43 -15.52 -0.68
CA ILE A 120 -3.43 -15.35 0.39
C ILE A 120 -3.61 -16.63 1.18
N LYS A 121 -3.78 -17.78 0.52
CA LYS A 121 -3.93 -19.08 1.19
C LYS A 121 -2.72 -19.44 2.04
N ASN A 122 -1.52 -19.15 1.55
CA ASN A 122 -0.27 -19.41 2.28
C ASN A 122 -0.05 -18.46 3.47
N LEU A 123 -0.39 -17.18 3.32
CA LEU A 123 -0.14 -16.15 4.33
C LEU A 123 -1.24 -16.11 5.42
N TYR A 124 -2.46 -16.51 5.08
CA TYR A 124 -3.64 -16.42 5.95
C TYR A 124 -4.44 -17.73 5.98
N PRO A 125 -3.81 -18.87 6.34
CA PRO A 125 -4.47 -20.18 6.27
C PRO A 125 -5.76 -20.28 7.09
N GLU A 126 -5.86 -19.53 8.19
CA GLU A 126 -7.02 -19.57 9.10
C GLU A 126 -8.20 -18.72 8.61
N ASN A 127 -7.96 -17.65 7.82
CA ASN A 127 -9.01 -16.72 7.39
C ASN A 127 -8.89 -16.28 5.93
N TYR A 128 -8.28 -17.10 5.05
CA TYR A 128 -8.09 -16.79 3.63
C TYR A 128 -9.42 -16.49 2.91
N GLN A 129 -10.53 -17.09 3.35
CA GLN A 129 -11.85 -16.89 2.75
C GLN A 129 -12.33 -15.43 2.92
N ASP A 130 -12.11 -14.80 4.07
CA ASP A 130 -12.41 -13.39 4.29
C ASP A 130 -11.59 -12.49 3.36
N HIS A 131 -10.32 -12.81 3.15
CA HIS A 131 -9.47 -12.10 2.19
C HIS A 131 -9.94 -12.25 0.75
N ILE A 132 -10.25 -13.47 0.30
CA ILE A 132 -10.73 -13.74 -1.06
C ILE A 132 -12.07 -13.05 -1.33
N LYS A 133 -13.01 -13.08 -0.38
CA LYS A 133 -14.30 -12.39 -0.48
C LYS A 133 -14.12 -10.89 -0.80
N ASN A 134 -13.12 -10.26 -0.19
CA ASN A 134 -12.86 -8.83 -0.32
C ASN A 134 -11.90 -8.47 -1.47
N MET A 135 -11.48 -9.43 -2.32
CA MET A 135 -10.59 -9.13 -3.48
C MET A 135 -11.24 -8.27 -4.57
N ASN A 136 -12.56 -8.18 -4.60
CA ASN A 136 -13.31 -7.35 -5.56
C ASN A 136 -13.74 -6.00 -4.96
N ASP A 137 -13.32 -5.67 -3.75
CA ASP A 137 -13.54 -4.35 -3.15
C ASP A 137 -12.93 -3.25 -4.02
N ILE A 138 -13.50 -2.05 -3.97
CA ILE A 138 -13.02 -0.91 -4.75
C ILE A 138 -11.54 -0.60 -4.49
N SER A 139 -11.08 -0.82 -3.27
CA SER A 139 -9.66 -0.66 -2.88
C SER A 139 -8.70 -1.65 -3.56
N GLU A 140 -9.21 -2.66 -4.27
CA GLU A 140 -8.44 -3.68 -4.98
C GLU A 140 -8.53 -3.54 -6.52
N LYS A 141 -9.28 -2.56 -7.04
CA LYS A 141 -9.44 -2.33 -8.49
C LYS A 141 -8.14 -1.89 -9.18
N GLY A 142 -7.19 -1.36 -8.41
CA GLY A 142 -5.96 -0.79 -8.94
C GLY A 142 -6.14 0.64 -9.45
N LEU A 143 -5.02 1.30 -9.69
CA LEU A 143 -4.91 2.66 -10.18
C LEU A 143 -4.24 2.64 -11.56
N THR A 144 -4.58 3.60 -12.43
CA THR A 144 -4.08 3.62 -13.81
C THR A 144 -3.39 4.93 -14.21
N ASN A 145 -3.71 6.04 -13.56
CA ASN A 145 -3.29 7.39 -13.98
C ASN A 145 -1.95 7.83 -13.36
N PHE A 146 -0.98 6.92 -13.28
CA PHE A 146 0.35 7.25 -12.76
C PHE A 146 1.16 8.07 -13.77
N PRO A 147 1.94 9.10 -13.33
CA PRO A 147 2.84 9.84 -14.20
C PRO A 147 4.01 8.94 -14.66
N PRO A 148 4.18 8.70 -15.99
CA PRO A 148 5.17 7.74 -16.48
C PRO A 148 6.60 8.03 -16.05
N GLU A 149 6.99 9.31 -16.00
CA GLU A 149 8.33 9.77 -15.66
C GLU A 149 8.69 9.60 -14.17
N LYS A 150 7.70 9.35 -13.33
CA LYS A 150 7.87 9.13 -11.86
C LYS A 150 7.39 7.76 -11.42
N THR A 151 7.25 6.80 -12.34
CA THR A 151 6.63 5.51 -12.02
C THR A 151 7.49 4.33 -12.47
N LEU A 152 7.81 3.45 -11.53
CA LEU A 152 8.42 2.14 -11.78
C LEU A 152 7.35 1.05 -11.71
N TYR A 153 7.16 0.32 -12.82
CA TYR A 153 6.30 -0.87 -12.85
C TYR A 153 7.11 -2.15 -12.63
N ILE A 154 6.68 -2.98 -11.68
CA ILE A 154 7.31 -4.27 -11.36
C ILE A 154 6.32 -5.40 -11.59
N ASN A 155 6.66 -6.32 -12.49
CA ASN A 155 5.87 -7.51 -12.77
C ASN A 155 6.15 -8.63 -11.75
N TRP A 156 5.15 -9.43 -11.45
CA TRP A 156 5.19 -10.52 -10.46
C TRP A 156 6.25 -11.60 -10.75
N ASN A 157 6.57 -11.82 -12.03
CA ASN A 157 7.54 -12.81 -12.50
C ASN A 157 8.97 -12.28 -12.62
N THR A 158 9.22 -11.04 -12.22
CA THR A 158 10.57 -10.49 -12.12
C THR A 158 11.27 -11.15 -10.94
N ASP A 159 12.48 -11.66 -11.14
CA ASP A 159 13.25 -12.23 -10.04
C ASP A 159 13.68 -11.17 -9.01
N LYS A 160 13.98 -11.64 -7.81
CA LYS A 160 14.22 -10.76 -6.65
C LYS A 160 15.42 -9.82 -6.84
N GLU A 161 16.50 -10.30 -7.47
CA GLU A 161 17.73 -9.51 -7.67
C GLU A 161 17.49 -8.38 -8.68
N ASN A 162 16.78 -8.67 -9.76
CA ASN A 162 16.38 -7.67 -10.75
C ASN A 162 15.41 -6.65 -10.14
N ILE A 163 14.45 -7.06 -9.30
CA ILE A 163 13.57 -6.13 -8.57
C ILE A 163 14.40 -5.16 -7.74
N TYR A 164 15.35 -5.64 -6.99
CA TYR A 164 16.19 -4.80 -6.13
C TYR A 164 17.08 -3.85 -6.93
N THR A 165 17.63 -4.31 -8.04
CA THR A 165 18.41 -3.47 -8.97
C THR A 165 17.55 -2.35 -9.57
N LEU A 166 16.33 -2.66 -10.03
CA LEU A 166 15.39 -1.68 -10.55
C LEU A 166 15.02 -0.62 -9.51
N ILE A 167 14.75 -1.04 -8.28
CA ILE A 167 14.40 -0.12 -7.18
C ILE A 167 15.58 0.79 -6.85
N ASN A 168 16.79 0.25 -6.70
CA ASN A 168 17.97 1.04 -6.36
C ASN A 168 18.26 2.10 -7.44
N ASN A 169 18.14 1.75 -8.72
CA ASN A 169 18.31 2.69 -9.82
C ASN A 169 17.22 3.77 -9.86
N PHE A 170 16.01 3.44 -9.41
CA PHE A 170 14.86 4.34 -9.43
C PHE A 170 14.90 5.38 -8.30
N ILE A 171 15.48 5.04 -7.15
CA ILE A 171 15.53 5.91 -5.97
C ILE A 171 16.87 6.64 -5.82
N SER A 172 17.87 6.35 -6.65
CA SER A 172 19.17 7.03 -6.72
C SER A 172 19.03 8.39 -7.38
#